data_a8a70504393ebd80109a5f368fee9172
#
_entry.id   a8a70504393ebd80109a5f368fee9172
#
_cell.length_a   1.000
_cell.length_b   1.000
_cell.length_c   1.000
_cell.angle_alpha   90.00
_cell.angle_beta   90.00
_cell.angle_gamma   90.00
#
_symmetry.space_group_name_H-M   'P 1'
#
loop_
_entity.id
_entity.type
_entity.pdbx_description
1 polymer ?
#
loop_
_entity_poly.entity_id
_entity_poly.type
_entity_poly.pdbx_seq_one_letter_code
_entity_poly.pdbx_strand_id
1 'polypeptide(L)'
;MITLYNAPVSSYGAKVRIILNHKGLEWTEAAPPDGYGSAAYKQIVPAGTVPAIIHGGLTLADSEAIAEYLDESFPTPPMMPADVTARARARELSRFHDTRLEPVLRSFFGQVAPSGRDATFIAETGALLQARLDQLATIAAPAPLLTGKYLAIADCGFVASFGILDLLRELLDLEVVLPHPI
;
A
#
# COMPACT_ATOMS: atom_id res chain seq x y z
N MET A 1 18.37 11.90 8.39
CA MET A 1 17.93 11.69 7.01
C MET A 1 17.42 10.26 6.88
N ILE A 2 16.31 10.05 6.20
CA ILE A 2 15.67 8.74 6.00
C ILE A 2 16.08 8.23 4.61
N THR A 3 16.51 6.98 4.52
CA THR A 3 16.69 6.29 3.23
C THR A 3 15.59 5.26 3.06
N LEU A 4 14.82 5.37 1.98
CA LEU A 4 13.78 4.42 1.58
C LEU A 4 14.32 3.49 0.49
N TYR A 5 14.42 2.20 0.79
CA TYR A 5 14.62 1.18 -0.24
C TYR A 5 13.29 0.77 -0.84
N ASN A 6 13.17 0.86 -2.15
CA ASN A 6 11.90 0.64 -2.84
C ASN A 6 12.08 0.09 -4.26
N ALA A 7 10.97 -0.37 -4.85
CA ALA A 7 10.83 -0.72 -6.26
C ALA A 7 9.78 0.18 -6.91
N PRO A 8 9.95 0.56 -8.20
CA PRO A 8 9.10 1.56 -8.85
C PRO A 8 7.59 1.24 -8.81
N VAL A 9 7.22 -0.02 -8.95
CA VAL A 9 5.81 -0.48 -9.01
C VAL A 9 5.27 -1.00 -7.68
N SER A 10 5.97 -0.75 -6.57
CA SER A 10 5.55 -1.22 -5.25
C SER A 10 4.41 -0.34 -4.70
N SER A 11 3.21 -0.90 -4.59
CA SER A 11 2.06 -0.28 -3.90
C SER A 11 2.39 0.05 -2.44
N TYR A 12 3.04 -0.88 -1.74
CA TYR A 12 3.50 -0.68 -0.37
C TYR A 12 4.58 0.40 -0.26
N GLY A 13 5.47 0.50 -1.27
CA GLY A 13 6.43 1.59 -1.35
C GLY A 13 5.78 2.95 -1.61
N ALA A 14 4.75 2.98 -2.45
CA ALA A 14 3.95 4.18 -2.68
C ALA A 14 3.26 4.67 -1.40
N LYS A 15 2.71 3.76 -0.58
CA LYS A 15 2.17 4.07 0.75
C LYS A 15 3.18 4.85 1.60
N VAL A 16 4.42 4.35 1.70
CA VAL A 16 5.48 5.00 2.49
C VAL A 16 5.88 6.36 1.91
N ARG A 17 5.98 6.48 0.58
CA ARG A 17 6.25 7.78 -0.09
C ARG A 17 5.19 8.83 0.23
N ILE A 18 3.90 8.45 0.21
CA ILE A 18 2.80 9.36 0.56
C ILE A 18 2.96 9.85 1.99
N ILE A 19 3.27 8.97 2.93
CA ILE A 19 3.46 9.32 4.34
C ILE A 19 4.65 10.27 4.53
N LEU A 20 5.81 9.95 3.94
CA LEU A 20 7.01 10.79 4.02
C LEU A 20 6.76 12.20 3.48
N ASN A 21 6.09 12.29 2.32
CA ASN A 21 5.74 13.57 1.70
C ASN A 21 4.69 14.34 2.51
N HIS A 22 3.64 13.67 3.00
CA HIS A 22 2.60 14.31 3.80
C HIS A 22 3.16 14.91 5.10
N LYS A 23 4.12 14.23 5.71
CA LYS A 23 4.82 14.72 6.91
C LYS A 23 5.92 15.76 6.61
N GLY A 24 6.20 16.06 5.34
CA GLY A 24 7.24 17.00 4.93
C GLY A 24 8.65 16.58 5.34
N LEU A 25 8.90 15.27 5.44
CA LEU A 25 10.18 14.75 5.87
C LEU A 25 11.20 14.78 4.74
N GLU A 26 12.47 15.03 5.08
CA GLU A 26 13.59 14.87 4.15
C GLU A 26 13.99 13.38 4.05
N TRP A 27 13.99 12.86 2.83
CA TRP A 27 14.31 11.47 2.57
C TRP A 27 14.94 11.28 1.18
N THR A 28 15.63 10.15 1.01
CA THR A 28 16.19 9.71 -0.27
C THR A 28 15.65 8.33 -0.61
N GLU A 29 15.51 8.03 -1.91
CA GLU A 29 15.14 6.72 -2.38
C GLU A 29 16.32 5.99 -2.98
N ALA A 30 16.45 4.70 -2.67
CA ALA A 30 17.46 3.81 -3.21
C ALA A 30 16.83 2.53 -3.76
N ALA A 31 17.36 2.04 -4.87
CA ALA A 31 17.03 0.70 -5.32
C ALA A 31 17.76 -0.34 -4.45
N PRO A 32 17.13 -1.48 -4.13
CA PRO A 32 17.82 -2.59 -3.49
C PRO A 32 19.01 -3.07 -4.35
N PRO A 33 20.23 -3.22 -3.78
CA PRO A 33 21.35 -3.78 -4.50
C PRO A 33 21.01 -5.15 -5.09
N ASP A 34 21.29 -5.35 -6.36
CA ASP A 34 20.97 -6.59 -7.13
C ASP A 34 19.48 -6.99 -7.10
N GLY A 35 18.58 -6.04 -6.75
CA GLY A 35 17.14 -6.25 -6.61
C GLY A 35 16.71 -6.72 -5.21
N TYR A 36 15.40 -6.59 -4.94
CA TYR A 36 14.85 -7.11 -3.68
C TYR A 36 14.96 -8.64 -3.62
N GLY A 37 15.16 -9.18 -2.42
CA GLY A 37 15.39 -10.61 -2.18
C GLY A 37 16.82 -11.10 -2.47
N SER A 38 17.70 -10.27 -3.06
CA SER A 38 19.09 -10.63 -3.34
C SER A 38 19.90 -10.85 -2.07
N ALA A 39 21.02 -11.58 -2.19
CA ALA A 39 21.94 -11.76 -1.08
C ALA A 39 22.58 -10.43 -0.63
N ALA A 40 22.92 -9.56 -1.57
CA ALA A 40 23.48 -8.26 -1.29
C ALA A 40 22.50 -7.37 -0.50
N TYR A 41 21.24 -7.33 -0.91
CA TYR A 41 20.20 -6.54 -0.21
C TYR A 41 19.90 -7.11 1.18
N LYS A 42 19.89 -8.43 1.36
CA LYS A 42 19.66 -9.06 2.67
C LYS A 42 20.74 -8.75 3.71
N GLN A 43 21.94 -8.33 3.29
CA GLN A 43 22.96 -7.82 4.22
C GLN A 43 22.57 -6.45 4.81
N ILE A 44 21.71 -5.69 4.13
CA ILE A 44 21.23 -4.38 4.56
C ILE A 44 19.86 -4.52 5.24
N VAL A 45 18.94 -5.22 4.59
CA VAL A 45 17.57 -5.47 5.05
C VAL A 45 17.37 -6.99 5.12
N PRO A 46 17.49 -7.61 6.31
CA PRO A 46 17.43 -9.07 6.47
C PRO A 46 16.16 -9.73 5.90
N ALA A 47 15.01 -9.01 5.95
CA ALA A 47 13.76 -9.46 5.33
C ALA A 47 13.85 -9.57 3.80
N GLY A 48 14.73 -8.81 3.15
CA GLY A 48 14.90 -8.77 1.70
C GLY A 48 13.71 -8.19 0.94
N THR A 49 12.76 -7.59 1.62
CA THR A 49 11.52 -7.03 1.05
C THR A 49 11.59 -5.52 0.88
N VAL A 50 10.73 -5.00 0.01
CA VAL A 50 10.48 -3.56 -0.13
C VAL A 50 9.01 -3.26 0.18
N PRO A 51 8.72 -2.06 0.77
CA PRO A 51 9.64 -1.04 1.19
C PRO A 51 10.43 -1.41 2.44
N ALA A 52 11.59 -0.78 2.61
CA ALA A 52 12.31 -0.74 3.87
C ALA A 52 12.93 0.65 4.08
N ILE A 53 13.07 1.08 5.33
CA ILE A 53 13.74 2.34 5.65
C ILE A 53 15.00 2.10 6.50
N ILE A 54 15.96 3.03 6.34
CA ILE A 54 17.05 3.22 7.30
C ILE A 54 16.89 4.62 7.88
N HIS A 55 16.81 4.72 9.20
CA HIS A 55 16.74 5.99 9.91
C HIS A 55 17.43 5.89 11.27
N GLY A 56 18.44 6.76 11.52
CA GLY A 56 19.11 6.84 12.81
C GLY A 56 19.74 5.52 13.30
N GLY A 57 20.18 4.64 12.39
CA GLY A 57 20.70 3.30 12.73
C GLY A 57 19.63 2.20 12.82
N LEU A 58 18.35 2.54 12.80
CA LEU A 58 17.26 1.57 12.67
C LEU A 58 17.11 1.14 11.21
N THR A 59 17.05 -0.16 10.97
CA THR A 59 16.58 -0.74 9.70
C THR A 59 15.22 -1.38 9.96
N LEU A 60 14.20 -0.93 9.22
CA LEU A 60 12.83 -1.39 9.38
C LEU A 60 12.24 -1.76 8.03
N ALA A 61 11.66 -2.94 7.93
CA ALA A 61 10.89 -3.42 6.79
C ALA A 61 9.43 -3.61 7.22
N ASP A 62 8.52 -3.82 6.24
CA ASP A 62 7.07 -3.81 6.36
C ASP A 62 6.46 -2.40 6.36
N SER A 63 5.58 -2.16 5.37
CA SER A 63 5.03 -0.81 5.12
C SER A 63 4.16 -0.28 6.25
N GLU A 64 3.44 -1.16 6.96
CA GLU A 64 2.61 -0.74 8.11
C GLU A 64 3.47 -0.40 9.32
N ALA A 65 4.47 -1.24 9.63
CA ALA A 65 5.41 -0.95 10.71
C ALA A 65 6.19 0.35 10.45
N ILE A 66 6.60 0.58 9.19
CA ILE A 66 7.24 1.84 8.78
C ILE A 66 6.29 3.02 8.96
N ALA A 67 5.03 2.88 8.57
CA ALA A 67 4.03 3.92 8.67
C ALA A 67 3.76 4.32 10.13
N GLU A 68 3.55 3.33 11.01
CA GLU A 68 3.37 3.59 12.44
C GLU A 68 4.63 4.22 13.06
N TYR A 69 5.83 3.70 12.74
CA TYR A 69 7.09 4.29 13.21
C TYR A 69 7.25 5.76 12.79
N LEU A 70 6.94 6.08 11.53
CA LEU A 70 7.02 7.46 11.04
C LEU A 70 5.99 8.37 11.72
N ASP A 71 4.78 7.89 12.01
CA ASP A 71 3.76 8.67 12.69
C ASP A 71 4.13 8.93 14.16
N GLU A 72 4.67 7.93 14.85
CA GLU A 72 5.10 8.06 16.25
C GLU A 72 6.37 8.92 16.39
N SER A 73 7.35 8.75 15.47
CA SER A 73 8.60 9.51 15.50
C SER A 73 8.43 10.97 15.08
N PHE A 74 7.46 11.24 14.23
CA PHE A 74 7.14 12.56 13.69
C PHE A 74 5.64 12.84 13.84
N PRO A 75 5.19 13.18 15.05
CA PRO A 75 3.75 13.20 15.38
C PRO A 75 2.94 14.33 14.71
N THR A 76 3.58 15.21 13.93
CA THR A 76 2.93 16.34 13.27
C THR A 76 3.22 16.35 11.76
N PRO A 77 2.20 16.40 10.90
CA PRO A 77 0.78 16.18 11.21
C PRO A 77 0.49 14.73 11.64
N PRO A 78 -0.48 14.50 12.56
CA PRO A 78 -0.83 13.16 12.96
C PRO A 78 -1.54 12.40 11.83
N MET A 79 -1.21 11.13 11.65
CA MET A 79 -1.83 10.27 10.64
C MET A 79 -2.64 9.11 11.26
N MET A 80 -2.82 9.14 12.59
CA MET A 80 -3.73 8.23 13.30
C MET A 80 -4.69 9.04 14.16
N PRO A 81 -5.98 8.64 14.21
CA PRO A 81 -6.96 9.28 15.08
C PRO A 81 -6.55 9.25 16.56
N ALA A 82 -6.85 10.33 17.31
CA ALA A 82 -6.60 10.39 18.74
C ALA A 82 -7.57 9.47 19.52
N ASP A 83 -8.82 9.35 19.06
CA ASP A 83 -9.81 8.45 19.65
C ASP A 83 -9.43 6.99 19.43
N VAL A 84 -9.52 6.16 20.50
CA VAL A 84 -9.11 4.75 20.46
C VAL A 84 -9.95 3.92 19.51
N THR A 85 -11.27 4.16 19.46
CA THR A 85 -12.19 3.43 18.58
C THR A 85 -11.95 3.78 17.12
N ALA A 86 -11.82 5.07 16.80
CA ALA A 86 -11.48 5.54 15.46
C ALA A 86 -10.11 5.02 15.01
N ARG A 87 -9.13 4.97 15.91
CA ARG A 87 -7.80 4.39 15.64
C ARG A 87 -7.85 2.90 15.36
N ALA A 88 -8.68 2.15 16.09
CA ALA A 88 -8.88 0.72 15.83
C ALA A 88 -9.50 0.50 14.44
N ARG A 89 -10.47 1.33 14.04
CA ARG A 89 -11.06 1.29 12.71
C ARG A 89 -10.05 1.64 11.59
N ALA A 90 -9.21 2.65 11.81
CA ALA A 90 -8.15 2.97 10.87
C ALA A 90 -7.18 1.79 10.67
N ARG A 91 -6.79 1.12 11.75
CA ARG A 91 -5.97 -0.10 11.68
C ARG A 91 -6.69 -1.25 10.96
N GLU A 92 -7.97 -1.46 11.23
CA GLU A 92 -8.78 -2.48 10.54
C GLU A 92 -8.78 -2.26 9.03
N LEU A 93 -8.99 -1.02 8.58
CA LEU A 93 -8.95 -0.64 7.17
C LEU A 93 -7.56 -0.84 6.56
N SER A 94 -6.51 -0.40 7.27
CA SER A 94 -5.13 -0.62 6.81
C SER A 94 -4.80 -2.12 6.67
N ARG A 95 -5.19 -2.93 7.65
CA ARG A 95 -5.00 -4.38 7.58
C ARG A 95 -5.84 -5.05 6.49
N PHE A 96 -7.07 -4.57 6.27
CA PHE A 96 -7.90 -5.04 5.17
C PHE A 96 -7.21 -4.79 3.83
N HIS A 97 -6.70 -3.57 3.62
CA HIS A 97 -5.91 -3.24 2.44
C HIS A 97 -4.75 -4.22 2.25
N ASP A 98 -3.87 -4.31 3.26
CA ASP A 98 -2.60 -5.04 3.15
C ASP A 98 -2.78 -6.55 3.01
N THR A 99 -3.87 -7.12 3.56
CA THR A 99 -4.05 -8.59 3.62
C THR A 99 -5.17 -9.12 2.73
N ARG A 100 -6.06 -8.27 2.24
CA ARG A 100 -7.25 -8.69 1.49
C ARG A 100 -7.36 -8.08 0.10
N LEU A 101 -7.03 -6.79 -0.05
CA LEU A 101 -7.21 -6.08 -1.32
C LEU A 101 -5.94 -6.11 -2.16
N GLU A 102 -4.83 -5.62 -1.62
CA GLU A 102 -3.57 -5.47 -2.34
C GLU A 102 -3.01 -6.79 -2.87
N PRO A 103 -3.02 -7.92 -2.13
CA PRO A 103 -2.55 -9.19 -2.68
C PRO A 103 -3.33 -9.67 -3.92
N VAL A 104 -4.63 -9.36 -3.99
CA VAL A 104 -5.47 -9.68 -5.15
C VAL A 104 -5.07 -8.78 -6.32
N LEU A 105 -4.92 -7.47 -6.11
CA LEU A 105 -4.45 -6.54 -7.14
C LEU A 105 -3.08 -6.95 -7.69
N ARG A 106 -2.13 -7.25 -6.81
CA ARG A 106 -0.78 -7.64 -7.20
C ARG A 106 -0.72 -8.94 -7.99
N SER A 107 -1.66 -9.86 -7.78
CA SER A 107 -1.70 -11.12 -8.54
C SER A 107 -1.91 -10.92 -10.04
N PHE A 108 -2.49 -9.79 -10.45
CA PHE A 108 -2.61 -9.41 -11.87
C PHE A 108 -1.30 -9.00 -12.53
N PHE A 109 -0.24 -8.70 -11.78
CA PHE A 109 1.02 -8.23 -12.37
C PHE A 109 1.64 -9.24 -13.35
N GLY A 110 1.45 -10.54 -13.09
CA GLY A 110 1.86 -11.60 -14.02
C GLY A 110 1.05 -11.64 -15.33
N GLN A 111 -0.09 -10.96 -15.39
CA GLN A 111 -1.00 -10.93 -16.52
C GLN A 111 -0.81 -9.68 -17.42
N VAL A 112 0.02 -8.72 -16.99
CA VAL A 112 0.20 -7.45 -17.74
C VAL A 112 0.82 -7.69 -19.10
N ALA A 113 1.80 -8.59 -19.21
CA ALA A 113 2.41 -8.95 -20.49
C ALA A 113 1.42 -9.74 -21.37
N PRO A 114 1.13 -9.30 -22.63
CA PRO A 114 0.14 -9.95 -23.47
C PRO A 114 0.38 -11.45 -23.72
N SER A 115 1.64 -11.87 -23.77
CA SER A 115 2.04 -13.26 -24.03
C SER A 115 1.80 -14.22 -22.87
N GLY A 116 1.49 -13.71 -21.69
CA GLY A 116 1.29 -14.52 -20.48
C GLY A 116 -0.12 -14.46 -19.93
N ARG A 117 -1.07 -13.85 -20.65
CA ARG A 117 -2.45 -13.67 -20.18
C ARG A 117 -3.22 -14.99 -20.13
N ASP A 118 -3.79 -15.25 -18.97
CA ASP A 118 -4.75 -16.33 -18.73
C ASP A 118 -6.14 -15.71 -18.49
N ALA A 119 -7.04 -15.85 -19.45
CA ALA A 119 -8.37 -15.26 -19.39
C ALA A 119 -9.21 -15.82 -18.23
N THR A 120 -9.05 -17.11 -17.89
CA THR A 120 -9.74 -17.73 -16.76
C THR A 120 -9.24 -17.13 -15.45
N PHE A 121 -7.93 -17.06 -15.26
CA PHE A 121 -7.33 -16.42 -14.09
C PHE A 121 -7.78 -14.97 -13.93
N ILE A 122 -7.78 -14.19 -15.02
CA ILE A 122 -8.20 -12.78 -15.02
C ILE A 122 -9.66 -12.66 -14.58
N ALA A 123 -10.57 -13.49 -15.12
CA ALA A 123 -11.99 -13.47 -14.77
C ALA A 123 -12.22 -13.86 -13.28
N GLU A 124 -11.63 -14.96 -12.82
CA GLU A 124 -11.78 -15.42 -11.44
C GLU A 124 -11.21 -14.43 -10.43
N THR A 125 -10.01 -13.88 -10.73
CA THR A 125 -9.36 -12.89 -9.87
C THR A 125 -10.13 -11.56 -9.89
N GLY A 126 -10.71 -11.17 -11.03
CA GLY A 126 -11.61 -10.01 -11.15
C GLY A 126 -12.85 -10.14 -10.26
N ALA A 127 -13.49 -11.31 -10.28
CA ALA A 127 -14.62 -11.58 -9.39
C ALA A 127 -14.23 -11.53 -7.90
N LEU A 128 -13.07 -12.08 -7.53
CA LEU A 128 -12.55 -11.96 -6.17
C LEU A 128 -12.25 -10.51 -5.80
N LEU A 129 -11.66 -9.73 -6.71
CA LEU A 129 -11.40 -8.31 -6.49
C LEU A 129 -12.70 -7.54 -6.25
N GLN A 130 -13.74 -7.76 -7.07
CA GLN A 130 -15.06 -7.15 -6.87
C GLN A 130 -15.60 -7.48 -5.48
N ALA A 131 -15.56 -8.75 -5.08
CA ALA A 131 -16.03 -9.15 -3.74
C ALA A 131 -15.24 -8.45 -2.60
N ARG A 132 -13.94 -8.16 -2.79
CA ARG A 132 -13.15 -7.38 -1.81
C ARG A 132 -13.56 -5.91 -1.77
N LEU A 133 -13.85 -5.31 -2.92
CA LEU A 133 -14.35 -3.93 -3.00
C LEU A 133 -15.73 -3.80 -2.37
N ASP A 134 -16.63 -4.74 -2.62
CA ASP A 134 -17.95 -4.78 -2.00
C ASP A 134 -17.84 -4.94 -0.47
N GLN A 135 -16.93 -5.77 0.01
CA GLN A 135 -16.64 -5.90 1.44
C GLN A 135 -16.08 -4.60 2.02
N LEU A 136 -15.15 -3.91 1.31
CA LEU A 136 -14.64 -2.61 1.73
C LEU A 136 -15.77 -1.60 1.91
N ALA A 137 -16.73 -1.55 0.99
CA ALA A 137 -17.88 -0.65 1.07
C ALA A 137 -18.77 -0.88 2.31
N THR A 138 -18.74 -2.08 2.89
CA THR A 138 -19.49 -2.36 4.14
C THR A 138 -18.78 -1.89 5.40
N ILE A 139 -17.45 -1.73 5.36
CA ILE A 139 -16.63 -1.38 6.54
C ILE A 139 -16.07 0.04 6.48
N ALA A 140 -16.09 0.67 5.30
CA ALA A 140 -15.65 2.04 5.09
C ALA A 140 -16.83 2.97 4.83
N ALA A 141 -16.76 4.19 5.39
CA ALA A 141 -17.73 5.25 5.15
C ALA A 141 -16.98 6.55 4.82
N PRO A 142 -16.55 6.74 3.55
CA PRO A 142 -15.74 7.88 3.16
C PRO A 142 -16.42 9.22 3.46
N ALA A 143 -15.66 10.16 4.11
CA ALA A 143 -16.17 11.47 4.44
C ALA A 143 -15.07 12.56 4.65
N PRO A 144 -14.30 12.99 3.68
CA PRO A 144 -14.11 12.55 2.29
C PRO A 144 -13.13 11.37 2.12
N LEU A 145 -12.39 10.97 3.15
CA LEU A 145 -11.42 9.88 3.13
C LEU A 145 -12.02 8.64 3.82
N LEU A 146 -11.43 7.47 3.57
CA LEU A 146 -11.92 6.19 4.13
C LEU A 146 -11.92 6.18 5.67
N THR A 147 -11.00 6.93 6.28
CA THR A 147 -10.86 7.03 7.74
C THR A 147 -11.46 8.31 8.33
N GLY A 148 -12.03 9.18 7.51
CA GLY A 148 -12.68 10.42 7.93
C GLY A 148 -12.18 11.67 7.21
N LYS A 149 -11.97 12.76 7.96
CA LYS A 149 -11.67 14.08 7.41
C LYS A 149 -10.20 14.30 7.05
N TYR A 150 -9.29 13.65 7.73
CA TYR A 150 -7.85 13.85 7.60
C TYR A 150 -7.19 12.57 7.08
N LEU A 151 -6.13 12.76 6.28
CA LEU A 151 -5.36 11.64 5.73
C LEU A 151 -4.75 10.80 6.86
N ALA A 152 -5.13 9.53 6.90
CA ALA A 152 -4.56 8.56 7.82
C ALA A 152 -3.67 7.54 7.09
N ILE A 153 -2.93 6.75 7.87
CA ILE A 153 -2.04 5.68 7.35
C ILE A 153 -2.81 4.75 6.41
N ALA A 154 -4.03 4.36 6.78
CA ALA A 154 -4.87 3.47 5.97
C ALA A 154 -5.15 4.05 4.58
N ASP A 155 -5.51 5.32 4.49
CA ASP A 155 -5.82 5.97 3.20
C ASP A 155 -4.65 5.90 2.22
N CYS A 156 -3.41 5.97 2.72
CA CYS A 156 -2.20 5.98 1.89
C CYS A 156 -2.03 4.68 1.08
N GLY A 157 -2.41 3.53 1.64
CA GLY A 157 -2.40 2.26 0.92
C GLY A 157 -3.45 2.21 -0.20
N PHE A 158 -4.66 2.65 0.10
CA PHE A 158 -5.76 2.65 -0.87
C PHE A 158 -5.50 3.58 -2.06
N VAL A 159 -4.94 4.76 -1.84
CA VAL A 159 -4.56 5.68 -2.93
C VAL A 159 -3.64 5.00 -3.92
N ALA A 160 -2.60 4.31 -3.44
CA ALA A 160 -1.68 3.58 -4.31
C ALA A 160 -2.38 2.44 -5.07
N SER A 161 -3.22 1.67 -4.38
CA SER A 161 -3.91 0.52 -4.96
C SER A 161 -5.00 0.92 -5.97
N PHE A 162 -5.73 1.99 -5.74
CA PHE A 162 -6.72 2.46 -6.71
C PHE A 162 -6.08 2.99 -7.99
N GLY A 163 -4.92 3.67 -7.88
CA GLY A 163 -4.15 4.03 -9.08
C GLY A 163 -3.68 2.82 -9.89
N ILE A 164 -3.28 1.74 -9.22
CA ILE A 164 -2.94 0.47 -9.88
C ILE A 164 -4.19 -0.20 -10.48
N LEU A 165 -5.30 -0.18 -9.76
CA LEU A 165 -6.57 -0.73 -10.26
C LEU A 165 -7.02 -0.06 -11.56
N ASP A 166 -6.96 1.26 -11.63
CA ASP A 166 -7.32 2.00 -12.85
C ASP A 166 -6.45 1.58 -14.04
N LEU A 167 -5.14 1.45 -13.81
CA LEU A 167 -4.22 0.97 -14.85
C LEU A 167 -4.54 -0.49 -15.27
N LEU A 168 -4.82 -1.37 -14.32
CA LEU A 168 -5.15 -2.78 -14.60
C LEU A 168 -6.49 -2.92 -15.33
N ARG A 169 -7.49 -2.07 -15.03
CA ARG A 169 -8.76 -2.03 -15.76
C ARG A 169 -8.55 -1.73 -17.24
N GLU A 170 -7.72 -0.75 -17.56
CA GLU A 170 -7.39 -0.41 -18.95
C GLU A 170 -6.57 -1.52 -19.65
N LEU A 171 -5.56 -2.08 -18.96
CA LEU A 171 -4.64 -3.05 -19.56
C LEU A 171 -5.25 -4.44 -19.75
N LEU A 172 -6.15 -4.86 -18.87
CA LEU A 172 -6.69 -6.22 -18.82
C LEU A 172 -8.20 -6.29 -19.13
N ASP A 173 -8.81 -5.14 -19.47
CA ASP A 173 -10.26 -5.02 -19.70
C ASP A 173 -11.09 -5.56 -18.53
N LEU A 174 -10.72 -5.16 -17.30
CA LEU A 174 -11.38 -5.65 -16.10
C LEU A 174 -12.70 -4.93 -15.87
N GLU A 175 -13.79 -5.69 -15.86
CA GLU A 175 -15.14 -5.21 -15.51
C GLU A 175 -15.36 -5.11 -13.97
N VAL A 176 -14.49 -4.37 -13.30
CA VAL A 176 -14.58 -4.15 -11.86
C VAL A 176 -15.14 -2.74 -11.59
N VAL A 177 -16.15 -2.66 -10.74
CA VAL A 177 -16.85 -1.42 -10.41
C VAL A 177 -16.51 -1.01 -8.98
N LEU A 178 -16.12 0.26 -8.79
CA LEU A 178 -16.00 0.81 -7.44
C LEU A 178 -17.39 1.01 -6.86
N PRO A 179 -17.73 0.36 -5.72
CA PRO A 179 -19.02 0.55 -5.09
C PRO A 179 -19.14 1.98 -4.53
N HIS A 180 -20.30 2.62 -4.68
CA HIS A 180 -20.57 3.90 -4.06
C HIS A 180 -20.79 3.72 -2.54
N PRO A 181 -20.17 4.58 -1.72
CA PRO A 181 -19.45 5.83 -2.00
C PRO A 181 -17.92 5.72 -1.78
N ILE A 182 -17.20 4.87 -2.50
CA ILE A 182 -15.75 4.81 -2.37
C ILE A 182 -15.08 5.67 -3.43
#